data_540e46c241225955f72c2283f822415f
#
_entry.id   540e46c241225955f72c2283f822415f
#
_cell.length_a   1.000
_cell.length_b   1.000
_cell.length_c   1.000
_cell.angle_alpha   90.00
_cell.angle_beta   90.00
_cell.angle_gamma   90.00
#
_symmetry.space_group_name_H-M   'P 1'
#
loop_
_entity.id
_entity.type
_entity.pdbx_description
1 polymer ?
#
loop_
_entity_poly.entity_id
_entity_poly.type
_entity_poly.pdbx_seq_one_letter_code
_entity_poly.pdbx_strand_id
1 'polypeptide(L)'
;MNQTVTCDAVRLEGAQRLTFLPDLFGGDFMTSEASVYAYAQRYCPEYQGGVWQFYRLPEGGGYMAPDVESMTLCNRENWFEQTVSGEVAGIILTALVLNHRSWHHSNHDHEELCRHFCRRYEQLMAFADTHPESATIWRALD
;
A
#
# COMPACT_ATOMS: atom_id res chain seq x y z
N MET A 1 8.40 20.93 18.58
CA MET A 1 8.17 20.45 18.20
C MET A 1 7.44 19.91 17.57
N ASN A 2 7.53 19.58 17.37
CA ASN A 2 7.04 19.05 16.83
C ASN A 2 6.55 18.30 16.22
N GLN A 3 6.47 17.79 16.03
CA GLN A 3 6.22 17.06 15.62
C GLN A 3 5.50 16.42 15.02
N THR A 4 5.48 16.23 14.76
CA THR A 4 5.04 15.62 14.17
C THR A 4 4.35 14.88 13.97
N VAL A 5 4.42 14.79 14.10
CA VAL A 5 3.73 13.97 13.94
C VAL A 5 2.98 13.39 12.88
N THR A 6 3.37 13.37 11.99
CA THR A 6 2.82 12.81 10.81
C THR A 6 2.73 11.34 10.78
N CYS A 7 3.57 10.71 11.50
CA CYS A 7 3.59 9.27 11.47
C CYS A 7 2.63 8.70 12.45
N ASP A 8 1.37 8.82 12.12
CA ASP A 8 0.33 8.24 12.95
C ASP A 8 0.04 6.79 12.59
N ALA A 9 0.72 6.26 11.58
CA ALA A 9 0.59 4.86 11.23
C ALA A 9 1.22 3.99 12.34
N VAL A 10 0.49 2.98 12.75
CA VAL A 10 0.92 2.09 13.83
C VAL A 10 1.34 0.75 13.26
N ARG A 11 2.58 0.36 13.51
CA ARG A 11 3.08 -0.95 13.12
C ARG A 11 2.43 -2.02 13.99
N LEU A 12 1.84 -3.03 13.36
CA LEU A 12 1.14 -4.09 14.06
C LEU A 12 2.09 -5.22 14.40
N GLU A 13 1.90 -5.79 15.61
CA GLU A 13 2.73 -6.86 16.12
C GLU A 13 1.86 -8.02 16.61
N GLY A 14 2.43 -9.22 16.63
CA GLY A 14 1.79 -10.39 17.23
C GLY A 14 0.41 -10.67 16.66
N ALA A 15 -0.54 -10.88 17.54
CA ALA A 15 -1.91 -11.25 17.15
C ALA A 15 -2.63 -10.19 16.33
N GLN A 16 -2.22 -8.93 16.45
CA GLN A 16 -2.82 -7.84 15.67
C GLN A 16 -2.63 -8.05 14.18
N ARG A 17 -1.57 -8.75 13.79
CA ARG A 17 -1.29 -9.01 12.38
C ARG A 17 -2.33 -9.91 11.73
N LEU A 18 -2.99 -10.74 12.51
CA LEU A 18 -3.93 -11.74 11.98
C LEU A 18 -5.20 -11.14 11.40
N THR A 19 -5.61 -9.98 11.88
CA THR A 19 -6.83 -9.33 11.41
C THR A 19 -6.58 -8.24 10.38
N PHE A 20 -5.31 -7.92 10.12
CA PHE A 20 -4.97 -6.79 9.26
C PHE A 20 -5.44 -6.96 7.82
N LEU A 21 -5.07 -8.08 7.20
CA LEU A 21 -5.37 -8.29 5.78
C LEU A 21 -6.87 -8.33 5.50
N PRO A 22 -7.68 -9.07 6.30
CA PRO A 22 -9.13 -8.99 6.11
C PRO A 22 -9.70 -7.59 6.35
N ASP A 23 -9.15 -6.84 7.29
CA ASP A 23 -9.60 -5.46 7.52
C ASP A 23 -9.27 -4.55 6.35
N LEU A 24 -8.06 -4.65 5.82
CA LEU A 24 -7.61 -3.80 4.72
C LEU A 24 -8.29 -4.18 3.41
N PHE A 25 -8.32 -5.45 3.08
CA PHE A 25 -8.74 -5.94 1.75
C PHE A 25 -10.11 -6.64 1.75
N GLY A 26 -10.77 -6.74 2.89
CA GLY A 26 -12.06 -7.42 2.97
C GLY A 26 -11.94 -8.90 2.61
N GLY A 27 -13.01 -9.46 2.06
CA GLY A 27 -13.03 -10.88 1.69
C GLY A 27 -12.09 -11.25 0.55
N ASP A 28 -11.53 -10.24 -0.13
CA ASP A 28 -10.59 -10.43 -1.24
C ASP A 28 -9.14 -10.50 -0.76
N PHE A 29 -8.91 -10.62 0.54
CA PHE A 29 -7.58 -10.38 1.11
C PHE A 29 -6.49 -11.34 0.62
N MET A 30 -6.83 -12.58 0.33
CA MET A 30 -5.81 -13.53 -0.15
C MET A 30 -5.30 -13.14 -1.52
N THR A 31 -6.21 -12.80 -2.44
CA THR A 31 -5.83 -12.35 -3.78
C THR A 31 -5.12 -10.99 -3.73
N SER A 32 -5.60 -10.09 -2.89
CA SER A 32 -5.01 -8.76 -2.77
C SER A 32 -3.60 -8.81 -2.21
N GLU A 33 -3.37 -9.63 -1.19
CA GLU A 33 -2.03 -9.83 -0.66
C GLU A 33 -1.08 -10.34 -1.72
N ALA A 34 -1.51 -11.37 -2.45
CA ALA A 34 -0.71 -11.93 -3.54
C ALA A 34 -0.42 -10.88 -4.61
N SER A 35 -1.37 -9.98 -4.86
CA SER A 35 -1.18 -8.90 -5.82
C SER A 35 -0.12 -7.91 -5.38
N VAL A 36 -0.04 -7.61 -4.08
CA VAL A 36 1.02 -6.72 -3.57
C VAL A 36 2.39 -7.31 -3.87
N TYR A 37 2.57 -8.61 -3.60
CA TYR A 37 3.85 -9.27 -3.86
C TYR A 37 4.16 -9.32 -5.36
N ALA A 38 3.14 -9.52 -6.18
CA ALA A 38 3.30 -9.55 -7.64
C ALA A 38 3.73 -8.18 -8.16
N TYR A 39 3.14 -7.10 -7.65
CA TYR A 39 3.56 -5.75 -8.03
C TYR A 39 4.96 -5.44 -7.54
N ALA A 40 5.32 -5.89 -6.33
CA ALA A 40 6.68 -5.70 -5.84
C ALA A 40 7.68 -6.34 -6.79
N GLN A 41 7.40 -7.55 -7.25
CA GLN A 41 8.27 -8.26 -8.17
C GLN A 41 8.30 -7.58 -9.55
N ARG A 42 7.16 -7.07 -10.00
CA ARG A 42 7.05 -6.41 -11.30
C ARG A 42 7.83 -5.09 -11.34
N TYR A 43 7.71 -4.29 -10.28
CA TYR A 43 8.30 -2.94 -10.26
C TYR A 43 9.68 -2.87 -9.61
N CYS A 44 10.10 -3.92 -8.93
CA CYS A 44 11.44 -4.01 -8.37
C CYS A 44 12.10 -5.30 -8.85
N PRO A 45 12.90 -5.23 -9.93
CA PRO A 45 13.52 -6.45 -10.48
C PRO A 45 14.39 -7.22 -9.48
N GLU A 46 14.90 -6.54 -8.47
CA GLU A 46 15.76 -7.14 -7.46
C GLU A 46 15.00 -7.78 -6.29
N TYR A 47 13.68 -7.60 -6.27
CA TYR A 47 12.86 -8.14 -5.18
C TYR A 47 12.85 -9.67 -5.20
N GLN A 48 13.19 -10.29 -4.08
CA GLN A 48 13.27 -11.74 -3.95
C GLN A 48 12.44 -12.28 -2.80
N GLY A 49 11.41 -11.53 -2.40
CA GLY A 49 10.60 -11.92 -1.26
C GLY A 49 11.13 -11.34 0.03
N GLY A 50 10.66 -11.85 1.14
CA GLY A 50 11.10 -11.42 2.45
C GLY A 50 9.93 -11.11 3.36
N VAL A 51 10.23 -10.49 4.48
CA VAL A 51 9.25 -10.15 5.51
C VAL A 51 8.59 -8.83 5.17
N TRP A 52 7.28 -8.75 5.39
CA TRP A 52 6.51 -7.53 5.25
C TRP A 52 5.93 -7.14 6.59
N GLN A 53 5.88 -5.83 6.86
CA GLN A 53 5.27 -5.28 8.06
C GLN A 53 3.92 -4.68 7.71
N PHE A 54 3.01 -4.67 8.67
CA PHE A 54 1.65 -4.16 8.50
C PHE A 54 1.48 -2.90 9.33
N TYR A 55 0.88 -1.87 8.75
CA TYR A 55 0.68 -0.58 9.39
C TYR A 55 -0.78 -0.18 9.31
N ARG A 56 -1.36 0.17 10.46
CA ARG A 56 -2.74 0.64 10.53
C ARG A 56 -2.76 2.16 10.64
N LEU A 57 -3.66 2.77 9.87
CA LEU A 57 -3.84 4.22 9.88
C LEU A 57 -4.86 4.63 10.93
N PRO A 58 -4.74 5.83 11.51
CA PRO A 58 -5.69 6.29 12.54
C PRO A 58 -7.12 6.38 12.04
N GLU A 59 -7.30 6.74 10.76
CA GLU A 59 -8.63 6.91 10.17
C GLU A 59 -9.22 5.61 9.63
N GLY A 60 -8.46 4.52 9.72
CA GLY A 60 -8.87 3.23 9.20
C GLY A 60 -8.04 2.84 7.99
N GLY A 61 -8.05 1.53 7.68
CA GLY A 61 -7.22 1.01 6.62
C GLY A 61 -5.76 0.98 7.00
N GLY A 62 -4.90 0.91 6.01
CA GLY A 62 -3.48 0.82 6.26
C GLY A 62 -2.68 0.51 5.02
N TYR A 63 -1.46 0.08 5.23
CA TYR A 63 -0.59 -0.39 4.15
C TYR A 63 0.35 -1.45 4.69
N MET A 64 0.84 -2.28 3.76
CA MET A 64 1.88 -3.25 4.09
C MET A 64 3.16 -2.80 3.39
N ALA A 65 4.30 -3.03 4.02
CA ALA A 65 5.58 -2.56 3.52
C ALA A 65 6.65 -3.62 3.69
N PRO A 66 7.55 -3.78 2.68
CA PRO A 66 8.64 -4.72 2.82
C PRO A 66 9.60 -4.25 3.90
N ASP A 67 10.09 -5.18 4.70
CA ASP A 67 11.02 -4.87 5.79
C ASP A 67 12.43 -4.74 5.24
N VAL A 68 12.65 -3.69 4.46
CA VAL A 68 13.94 -3.37 3.84
C VAL A 68 14.21 -1.88 4.05
N GLU A 69 15.48 -1.51 4.02
CA GLU A 69 15.86 -0.11 4.17
C GLU A 69 15.42 0.70 2.95
N SER A 70 15.63 0.15 1.76
CA SER A 70 15.26 0.84 0.53
C SER A 70 14.92 -0.15 -0.57
N MET A 71 14.22 0.34 -1.58
CA MET A 71 13.82 -0.46 -2.74
C MET A 71 13.76 0.46 -3.95
N THR A 72 14.32 0.01 -5.07
CA THR A 72 14.25 0.77 -6.32
C THR A 72 13.04 0.32 -7.11
N LEU A 73 12.11 1.23 -7.33
CA LEU A 73 10.90 0.98 -8.11
C LEU A 73 11.05 1.56 -9.51
N CYS A 74 10.73 0.74 -10.51
CA CYS A 74 10.77 1.13 -11.92
C CYS A 74 9.42 0.82 -12.55
N ASN A 75 8.76 1.84 -13.09
CA ASN A 75 7.51 1.67 -13.79
C ASN A 75 7.62 2.31 -15.17
N ARG A 76 7.68 1.49 -16.21
CA ARG A 76 7.86 1.97 -17.59
C ARG A 76 6.64 2.69 -18.13
N GLU A 77 5.49 2.48 -17.52
CA GLU A 77 4.25 3.09 -18.01
C GLU A 77 4.18 4.58 -17.69
N ASN A 78 4.82 5.01 -16.61
CA ASN A 78 4.85 6.43 -16.24
C ASN A 78 6.27 6.96 -16.05
N TRP A 79 7.26 6.18 -16.43
CA TRP A 79 8.69 6.54 -16.38
C TRP A 79 9.19 6.85 -14.98
N PHE A 80 8.50 6.32 -13.96
CA PHE A 80 8.98 6.45 -12.59
C PHE A 80 10.13 5.47 -12.38
N GLU A 81 11.27 5.99 -11.92
CA GLU A 81 12.39 5.16 -11.51
C GLU A 81 13.07 5.86 -10.36
N GLN A 82 12.97 5.29 -9.18
CA GLN A 82 13.53 5.94 -7.99
C GLN A 82 13.74 4.92 -6.88
N THR A 83 14.82 5.11 -6.10
CA THR A 83 15.05 4.35 -4.89
C THR A 83 14.35 5.06 -3.75
N VAL A 84 13.48 4.33 -3.06
CA VAL A 84 12.67 4.87 -1.97
C VAL A 84 12.84 3.98 -0.74
N SER A 85 12.41 4.46 0.42
CA SER A 85 12.43 3.63 1.62
C SER A 85 11.46 2.45 1.47
N GLY A 86 11.65 1.42 2.28
CA GLY A 86 10.71 0.29 2.31
C GLY A 86 9.30 0.76 2.64
N GLU A 87 9.17 1.73 3.55
CA GLU A 87 7.87 2.30 3.90
C GLU A 87 7.20 2.95 2.68
N VAL A 88 7.91 3.82 1.99
CA VAL A 88 7.36 4.51 0.82
C VAL A 88 7.01 3.51 -0.27
N ALA A 89 7.88 2.53 -0.50
CA ALA A 89 7.59 1.47 -1.47
C ALA A 89 6.29 0.75 -1.11
N GLY A 90 6.11 0.43 0.17
CA GLY A 90 4.90 -0.25 0.65
C GLY A 90 3.64 0.58 0.42
N ILE A 91 3.70 1.88 0.70
CA ILE A 91 2.57 2.77 0.46
C ILE A 91 2.20 2.77 -1.02
N ILE A 92 3.20 2.90 -1.89
CA ILE A 92 2.98 2.91 -3.34
C ILE A 92 2.35 1.59 -3.80
N LEU A 93 2.95 0.46 -3.41
CA LEU A 93 2.49 -0.86 -3.86
C LEU A 93 1.09 -1.17 -3.34
N THR A 94 0.83 -0.84 -2.07
CA THR A 94 -0.51 -1.05 -1.50
C THR A 94 -1.54 -0.20 -2.21
N ALA A 95 -1.23 1.08 -2.49
CA ALA A 95 -2.14 1.97 -3.22
C ALA A 95 -2.45 1.43 -4.61
N LEU A 96 -1.45 0.93 -5.32
CA LEU A 96 -1.67 0.34 -6.65
C LEU A 96 -2.64 -0.82 -6.59
N VAL A 97 -2.48 -1.70 -5.59
CA VAL A 97 -3.37 -2.85 -5.44
C VAL A 97 -4.79 -2.41 -5.07
N LEU A 98 -4.92 -1.48 -4.12
CA LEU A 98 -6.24 -0.98 -3.73
C LEU A 98 -6.98 -0.39 -4.92
N ASN A 99 -6.29 0.40 -5.72
CA ASN A 99 -6.89 1.00 -6.92
C ASN A 99 -7.23 -0.07 -7.96
N HIS A 100 -6.31 -0.96 -8.25
CA HIS A 100 -6.53 -2.02 -9.23
C HIS A 100 -7.70 -2.91 -8.85
N ARG A 101 -7.77 -3.32 -7.57
CA ARG A 101 -8.84 -4.20 -7.11
C ARG A 101 -10.20 -3.49 -7.10
N SER A 102 -10.22 -2.19 -6.85
CA SER A 102 -11.48 -1.44 -6.92
C SER A 102 -12.06 -1.50 -8.33
N TRP A 103 -11.22 -1.33 -9.34
CA TRP A 103 -11.65 -1.43 -10.74
C TRP A 103 -12.08 -2.85 -11.11
N HIS A 104 -11.34 -3.85 -10.63
CA HIS A 104 -11.69 -5.24 -10.86
C HIS A 104 -13.10 -5.55 -10.35
N HIS A 105 -13.40 -5.14 -9.13
CA HIS A 105 -14.71 -5.43 -8.53
C HIS A 105 -15.81 -4.57 -9.14
N SER A 106 -15.50 -3.35 -9.57
CA SER A 106 -16.44 -2.53 -10.32
C SER A 106 -16.85 -3.23 -11.63
N ASN A 107 -15.87 -3.76 -12.34
CA ASN A 107 -16.09 -4.43 -13.62
C ASN A 107 -16.81 -5.77 -13.50
N HIS A 108 -16.88 -6.33 -12.30
CA HIS A 108 -17.54 -7.62 -12.03
C HIS A 108 -18.80 -7.45 -11.19
N ASP A 109 -19.28 -6.21 -11.01
CA ASP A 109 -20.50 -5.91 -10.25
C ASP A 109 -20.45 -6.34 -8.79
N HIS A 110 -19.25 -6.33 -8.20
CA HIS A 110 -19.05 -6.60 -6.78
C HIS A 110 -19.07 -5.26 -6.01
N GLU A 111 -20.24 -4.69 -5.82
CA GLU A 111 -20.38 -3.33 -5.30
C GLU A 111 -19.80 -3.12 -3.91
N GLU A 112 -20.03 -4.06 -2.99
CA GLU A 112 -19.53 -3.92 -1.62
C GLU A 112 -18.01 -3.92 -1.58
N LEU A 113 -17.37 -4.85 -2.30
CA LEU A 113 -15.93 -4.91 -2.37
C LEU A 113 -15.36 -3.67 -3.07
N CYS A 114 -16.01 -3.24 -4.16
CA CYS A 114 -15.59 -2.03 -4.85
C CYS A 114 -15.57 -0.83 -3.90
N ARG A 115 -16.66 -0.62 -3.15
CA ARG A 115 -16.74 0.48 -2.19
C ARG A 115 -15.69 0.34 -1.08
N HIS A 116 -15.44 -0.89 -0.62
CA HIS A 116 -14.45 -1.13 0.41
C HIS A 116 -13.07 -0.72 -0.08
N PHE A 117 -12.67 -1.16 -1.29
CA PHE A 117 -11.36 -0.80 -1.85
C PHE A 117 -11.25 0.70 -2.12
N CYS A 118 -12.30 1.33 -2.60
CA CYS A 118 -12.30 2.77 -2.82
C CYS A 118 -12.07 3.52 -1.51
N ARG A 119 -12.77 3.10 -0.44
CA ARG A 119 -12.60 3.73 0.87
C ARG A 119 -11.17 3.56 1.39
N ARG A 120 -10.63 2.34 1.31
CA ARG A 120 -9.28 2.08 1.77
C ARG A 120 -8.24 2.84 0.97
N TYR A 121 -8.47 2.98 -0.33
CA TYR A 121 -7.61 3.78 -1.20
C TYR A 121 -7.62 5.25 -0.77
N GLU A 122 -8.81 5.81 -0.56
CA GLU A 122 -8.95 7.21 -0.14
C GLU A 122 -8.27 7.46 1.21
N GLN A 123 -8.42 6.52 2.14
CA GLN A 123 -7.77 6.64 3.45
C GLN A 123 -6.25 6.63 3.32
N LEU A 124 -5.72 5.76 2.48
CA LEU A 124 -4.27 5.68 2.27
C LEU A 124 -3.75 6.93 1.58
N MET A 125 -4.46 7.45 0.58
CA MET A 125 -4.00 8.64 -0.13
C MET A 125 -4.10 9.89 0.73
N ALA A 126 -5.09 9.98 1.62
CA ALA A 126 -5.15 11.07 2.59
C ALA A 126 -3.93 11.06 3.52
N PHE A 127 -3.52 9.87 3.96
CA PHE A 127 -2.31 9.72 4.74
C PHE A 127 -1.07 10.12 3.92
N ALA A 128 -1.01 9.67 2.66
CA ALA A 128 0.10 9.98 1.77
C ALA A 128 0.25 11.49 1.56
N ASP A 129 -0.85 12.22 1.53
CA ASP A 129 -0.82 13.68 1.36
C ASP A 129 -0.08 14.39 2.48
N THR A 130 -0.07 13.81 3.67
CA THR A 130 0.61 14.40 4.83
C THR A 130 2.01 13.82 5.04
N HIS A 131 2.39 12.85 4.23
CA HIS A 131 3.68 12.17 4.37
C HIS A 131 4.82 13.08 3.86
N PRO A 132 6.00 13.06 4.50
CA PRO A 132 7.14 13.85 4.01
C PRO A 132 7.53 13.56 2.58
N GLU A 133 7.28 12.31 2.10
CA GLU A 133 7.59 11.90 0.74
C GLU A 133 6.37 11.92 -0.18
N SER A 134 5.39 12.76 0.13
CA SER A 134 4.13 12.85 -0.60
C SER A 134 4.34 13.05 -2.11
N ALA A 135 5.23 13.95 -2.50
CA ALA A 135 5.49 14.23 -3.91
C ALA A 135 5.98 12.98 -4.65
N THR A 136 6.87 12.22 -4.03
CA THR A 136 7.39 10.99 -4.62
C THR A 136 6.30 9.93 -4.75
N ILE A 137 5.48 9.78 -3.72
CA ILE A 137 4.38 8.81 -3.74
C ILE A 137 3.40 9.14 -4.87
N TRP A 138 2.98 10.40 -4.97
CA TRP A 138 2.05 10.80 -6.03
C TRP A 138 2.65 10.63 -7.41
N ARG A 139 3.91 10.96 -7.57
CA ARG A 139 4.58 10.79 -8.85
C ARG A 139 4.64 9.32 -9.28
N ALA A 140 4.86 8.42 -8.33
CA ALA A 140 4.90 6.99 -8.61
C ALA A 140 3.55 6.46 -9.08
N LEU A 141 2.46 7.04 -8.58
CA LEU A 141 1.11 6.61 -8.87
C LEU A 141 0.50 7.30 -10.09
N ASP A 142 1.12 8.34 -10.56
CA ASP A 142 0.61 9.14 -11.70
C ASP A 142 0.80 8.42 -13.08
#